data_8026eae870ce3fad11a664e0aef17330
#
_entry.id   8026eae870ce3fad11a664e0aef17330
#
_cell.length_a   1.000
_cell.length_b   1.000
_cell.length_c   1.000
_cell.angle_alpha   90.00
_cell.angle_beta   90.00
_cell.angle_gamma   90.00
#
_symmetry.space_group_name_H-M   'P 1'
#
loop_
_entity.id
_entity.type
_entity.pdbx_description
1 polymer ?
#
loop_
_entity_poly.entity_id
_entity_poly.type
_entity_poly.pdbx_seq_one_letter_code
_entity_poly.pdbx_strand_id
1 'polypeptide(L)'
;MQTFATPAPVAAVFGIPAGRVQIIAAERADTVVDVRPADAGKSRDVRAAERIQVTFHEGVLRVAAAEPANRFLGSSGSVEVTVQLPAGSRVEATTAAADVRGVGRLGDVTVDVAQGTVKFDETAAARLTLQAGDITVGRLGGSAEISTQKGHLRIDEAVTGAVTLSTQQGDITVGTAPETSATLDAGTAYGRVHNGLRNTVGASAALTIRATTAHGDITARTR
;
A
#
# COMPACT_ATOMS: atom_id res chain seq x y z
N MET A 1 1.68 19.00 -14.71
CA MET A 1 1.31 17.69 -15.33
C MET A 1 2.39 17.32 -16.34
N GLN A 2 2.88 16.08 -16.29
CA GLN A 2 3.90 15.51 -17.20
C GLN A 2 3.39 14.18 -17.75
N THR A 3 3.69 13.87 -19.01
CA THR A 3 3.23 12.66 -19.67
C THR A 3 4.42 11.93 -20.30
N PHE A 4 4.47 10.61 -20.13
CA PHE A 4 5.52 9.74 -20.65
C PHE A 4 4.87 8.60 -21.46
N ALA A 5 5.42 8.26 -22.61
CA ALA A 5 4.99 7.09 -23.37
C ALA A 5 5.45 5.81 -22.63
N THR A 6 4.50 4.98 -22.21
CA THR A 6 4.75 3.76 -21.44
C THR A 6 3.83 2.63 -21.93
N PRO A 7 4.16 1.98 -23.05
CA PRO A 7 3.32 0.94 -23.63
C PRO A 7 3.29 -0.37 -22.83
N ALA A 8 4.13 -0.47 -21.78
CA ALA A 8 4.21 -1.61 -20.87
C ALA A 8 4.13 -1.14 -19.42
N PRO A 9 3.82 -2.03 -18.46
CA PRO A 9 3.88 -1.72 -17.03
C PRO A 9 5.22 -1.13 -16.62
N VAL A 10 5.19 -0.16 -15.71
CA VAL A 10 6.37 0.57 -15.23
C VAL A 10 6.65 0.28 -13.75
N ALA A 11 7.84 0.65 -13.29
CA ALA A 11 8.15 0.73 -11.87
C ALA A 11 8.03 2.18 -11.40
N ALA A 12 7.06 2.47 -10.53
CA ALA A 12 6.84 3.81 -9.99
C ALA A 12 7.37 3.90 -8.55
N VAL A 13 8.35 4.80 -8.34
CA VAL A 13 9.04 5.01 -7.06
C VAL A 13 8.68 6.38 -6.51
N PHE A 14 8.10 6.40 -5.32
CA PHE A 14 7.66 7.62 -4.63
C PHE A 14 8.50 7.88 -3.38
N GLY A 15 9.04 9.09 -3.27
CA GLY A 15 9.78 9.56 -2.09
C GLY A 15 9.29 10.95 -1.68
N ILE A 16 8.09 11.04 -1.08
CA ILE A 16 7.51 12.30 -0.65
C ILE A 16 7.47 12.39 0.88
N PRO A 17 7.75 13.57 1.47
CA PRO A 17 7.78 13.70 2.93
C PRO A 17 6.37 13.63 3.55
N ALA A 18 5.39 14.30 2.96
CA ALA A 18 4.03 14.35 3.49
C ALA A 18 3.00 14.65 2.39
N GLY A 19 1.77 14.19 2.57
CA GLY A 19 0.64 14.52 1.71
C GLY A 19 -0.20 13.33 1.27
N ARG A 20 -0.54 13.28 -0.01
CA ARG A 20 -1.33 12.19 -0.60
C ARG A 20 -0.70 11.70 -1.89
N VAL A 21 -0.61 10.38 -2.04
CA VAL A 21 -0.23 9.71 -3.29
C VAL A 21 -1.42 8.92 -3.79
N GLN A 22 -1.94 9.28 -4.94
CA GLN A 22 -2.98 8.54 -5.64
C GLN A 22 -2.41 7.92 -6.91
N ILE A 23 -2.53 6.60 -7.02
CA ILE A 23 -2.03 5.81 -8.15
C ILE A 23 -3.24 5.18 -8.83
N ILE A 24 -3.41 5.40 -10.12
CA ILE A 24 -4.53 4.89 -10.90
C ILE A 24 -3.97 3.99 -12.00
N ALA A 25 -4.12 2.69 -11.80
CA ALA A 25 -3.70 1.66 -12.75
C ALA A 25 -4.86 1.32 -13.70
N ALA A 26 -4.66 1.51 -14.98
CA ALA A 26 -5.67 1.27 -16.02
C ALA A 26 -5.04 0.70 -17.28
N GLU A 27 -5.86 0.21 -18.20
CA GLU A 27 -5.41 -0.20 -19.54
C GLU A 27 -5.07 1.06 -20.36
N ARG A 28 -3.78 1.42 -20.37
CA ARG A 28 -3.25 2.60 -21.04
C ARG A 28 -1.80 2.39 -21.50
N ALA A 29 -1.34 3.20 -22.45
CA ALA A 29 0.00 3.13 -23.02
C ALA A 29 0.85 4.37 -22.70
N ASP A 30 0.47 5.11 -21.67
CA ASP A 30 1.16 6.30 -21.20
C ASP A 30 1.12 6.39 -19.66
N THR A 31 2.03 7.15 -19.10
CA THR A 31 2.03 7.49 -17.67
C THR A 31 1.90 8.99 -17.51
N VAL A 32 0.91 9.42 -16.74
CA VAL A 32 0.64 10.84 -16.47
C VAL A 32 0.86 11.13 -15.01
N VAL A 33 1.66 12.14 -14.71
CA VAL A 33 1.99 12.59 -13.35
C VAL A 33 1.52 14.01 -13.16
N ASP A 34 0.72 14.24 -12.12
CA ASP A 34 0.30 15.55 -11.67
C ASP A 34 0.71 15.76 -10.22
N VAL A 35 1.43 16.84 -9.95
CA VAL A 35 1.90 17.22 -8.62
C VAL A 35 1.33 18.57 -8.27
N ARG A 36 0.67 18.65 -7.12
CA ARG A 36 0.03 19.88 -6.62
C ARG A 36 0.38 20.11 -5.16
N PRO A 37 0.38 21.37 -4.69
CA PRO A 37 0.36 21.63 -3.26
C PRO A 37 -0.93 21.08 -2.64
N ALA A 38 -0.87 20.52 -1.43
CA ALA A 38 -2.07 20.06 -0.74
C ALA A 38 -3.02 21.24 -0.42
N ASP A 39 -2.44 22.43 -0.16
CA ASP A 39 -3.18 23.67 -0.01
C ASP A 39 -2.43 24.79 -0.75
N ALA A 40 -3.02 25.27 -1.86
CA ALA A 40 -2.43 26.35 -2.67
C ALA A 40 -2.34 27.69 -1.92
N GLY A 41 -3.09 27.88 -0.85
CA GLY A 41 -3.01 29.06 0.02
C GLY A 41 -1.84 29.05 1.00
N LYS A 42 -1.20 27.89 1.17
CA LYS A 42 -0.05 27.73 2.08
C LYS A 42 1.26 27.75 1.33
N SER A 43 2.06 28.80 1.51
CA SER A 43 3.35 28.95 0.84
C SER A 43 4.34 27.80 1.06
N ARG A 44 4.23 27.07 2.17
CA ARG A 44 5.05 25.88 2.45
C ARG A 44 4.67 24.69 1.55
N ASP A 45 3.37 24.49 1.29
CA ASP A 45 2.88 23.40 0.43
C ASP A 45 3.20 23.69 -1.03
N VAL A 46 3.08 24.97 -1.45
CA VAL A 46 3.51 25.41 -2.78
C VAL A 46 5.00 25.13 -2.98
N ARG A 47 5.86 25.55 -2.05
CA ARG A 47 7.31 25.25 -2.12
C ARG A 47 7.64 23.76 -2.06
N ALA A 48 6.85 22.98 -1.34
CA ALA A 48 7.01 21.52 -1.31
C ALA A 48 6.71 20.92 -2.68
N ALA A 49 5.61 21.33 -3.32
CA ALA A 49 5.25 20.87 -4.67
C ALA A 49 6.29 21.26 -5.73
N GLU A 50 6.84 22.48 -5.67
CA GLU A 50 7.89 22.95 -6.57
C GLU A 50 9.22 22.15 -6.45
N ARG A 51 9.47 21.53 -5.30
CA ARG A 51 10.66 20.71 -5.04
C ARG A 51 10.51 19.25 -5.45
N ILE A 52 9.31 18.81 -5.80
CA ILE A 52 9.12 17.45 -6.30
C ILE A 52 9.72 17.35 -7.70
N GLN A 53 10.65 16.43 -7.85
CA GLN A 53 11.25 16.06 -9.13
C GLN A 53 10.53 14.83 -9.68
N VAL A 54 10.20 14.89 -10.96
CA VAL A 54 9.60 13.79 -11.70
C VAL A 54 10.56 13.42 -12.83
N THR A 55 11.06 12.19 -12.80
CA THR A 55 11.96 11.66 -13.82
C THR A 55 11.45 10.32 -14.31
N PHE A 56 11.63 10.04 -15.61
CA PHE A 56 11.32 8.75 -16.20
C PHE A 56 12.51 8.28 -17.03
N HIS A 57 13.05 7.11 -16.68
CA HIS A 57 14.18 6.51 -17.38
C HIS A 57 14.09 4.98 -17.31
N GLU A 58 14.31 4.31 -18.44
CA GLU A 58 14.34 2.83 -18.54
C GLU A 58 13.16 2.12 -17.84
N GLY A 59 11.94 2.64 -18.02
CA GLY A 59 10.74 2.04 -17.43
C GLY A 59 10.54 2.35 -15.93
N VAL A 60 11.39 3.19 -15.33
CA VAL A 60 11.29 3.63 -13.95
C VAL A 60 10.82 5.08 -13.89
N LEU A 61 9.63 5.28 -13.32
CA LEU A 61 9.13 6.60 -12.93
C LEU A 61 9.59 6.89 -11.50
N ARG A 62 10.29 7.99 -11.29
CA ARG A 62 10.65 8.46 -9.95
C ARG A 62 9.99 9.80 -9.66
N VAL A 63 9.23 9.85 -8.56
CA VAL A 63 8.58 11.06 -8.05
C VAL A 63 9.06 11.28 -6.63
N ALA A 64 10.02 12.18 -6.44
CA ALA A 64 10.66 12.36 -5.14
C ALA A 64 10.93 13.83 -4.84
N ALA A 65 10.89 14.20 -3.56
CA ALA A 65 11.39 15.49 -3.14
C ALA A 65 12.90 15.55 -3.33
N ALA A 66 13.40 16.66 -3.89
CA ALA A 66 14.83 16.94 -3.89
C ALA A 66 15.35 16.96 -2.44
N GLU A 67 16.52 16.34 -2.19
CA GLU A 67 17.08 16.33 -0.85
C GLU A 67 17.23 17.77 -0.32
N PRO A 68 16.70 18.06 0.88
CA PRO A 68 16.87 19.38 1.46
C PRO A 68 18.32 19.62 1.82
N ALA A 69 18.89 20.71 1.37
CA ALA A 69 20.27 21.14 1.70
C ALA A 69 20.48 21.34 3.21
N ASN A 70 19.40 21.42 4.02
CA ASN A 70 19.44 21.55 5.48
C ASN A 70 18.31 20.73 6.13
N ARG A 71 18.69 19.67 6.83
CA ARG A 71 17.77 18.75 7.56
C ARG A 71 17.14 19.36 8.82
N PHE A 72 17.50 20.56 9.24
CA PHE A 72 17.23 21.05 10.60
C PHE A 72 16.16 22.12 10.74
N LEU A 73 15.56 22.66 9.69
CA LEU A 73 14.64 23.78 9.81
C LEU A 73 13.36 23.60 8.99
N GLY A 74 12.27 23.27 9.67
CA GLY A 74 10.90 23.47 9.22
C GLY A 74 10.13 22.21 8.88
N SER A 75 8.84 22.18 9.26
CA SER A 75 7.90 21.18 8.79
C SER A 75 7.86 21.19 7.26
N SER A 76 8.13 20.06 6.62
CA SER A 76 7.93 19.86 5.19
C SER A 76 6.46 20.13 4.85
N GLY A 77 6.19 20.94 3.81
CA GLY A 77 4.83 21.12 3.30
C GLY A 77 4.28 19.79 2.78
N SER A 78 2.97 19.76 2.59
CA SER A 78 2.24 18.61 2.08
C SER A 78 1.95 18.76 0.59
N VAL A 79 2.02 17.65 -0.15
CA VAL A 79 1.77 17.60 -1.60
C VAL A 79 0.70 16.57 -1.95
N GLU A 80 -0.01 16.81 -3.03
CA GLU A 80 -0.87 15.83 -3.68
C GLU A 80 -0.22 15.38 -4.98
N VAL A 81 0.06 14.09 -5.06
CA VAL A 81 0.63 13.45 -6.25
C VAL A 81 -0.39 12.48 -6.82
N THR A 82 -0.80 12.72 -8.05
CA THR A 82 -1.67 11.79 -8.79
C THR A 82 -0.89 11.21 -9.96
N VAL A 83 -0.80 9.89 -10.01
CA VAL A 83 -0.15 9.18 -11.12
C VAL A 83 -1.14 8.23 -11.75
N GLN A 84 -1.31 8.35 -13.06
CA GLN A 84 -2.01 7.37 -13.88
C GLN A 84 -0.97 6.57 -14.65
N LEU A 85 -1.06 5.24 -14.62
CA LEU A 85 -0.05 4.35 -15.21
C LEU A 85 -0.70 3.05 -15.74
N PRO A 86 0.03 2.28 -16.57
CA PRO A 86 -0.45 1.00 -17.08
C PRO A 86 -0.76 -0.01 -15.95
N ALA A 87 -1.83 -0.79 -16.13
CA ALA A 87 -2.18 -1.87 -15.22
C ALA A 87 -1.02 -2.87 -15.07
N GLY A 88 -0.87 -3.47 -13.87
CA GLY A 88 0.23 -4.36 -13.55
C GLY A 88 1.57 -3.68 -13.23
N SER A 89 1.61 -2.35 -13.18
CA SER A 89 2.81 -1.61 -12.80
C SER A 89 3.19 -1.87 -11.34
N ARG A 90 4.52 -1.90 -11.08
CA ARG A 90 5.08 -2.02 -9.73
C ARG A 90 5.08 -0.67 -9.03
N VAL A 91 4.86 -0.68 -7.72
CA VAL A 91 4.87 0.53 -6.90
C VAL A 91 5.81 0.37 -5.71
N GLU A 92 6.66 1.36 -5.51
CA GLU A 92 7.48 1.52 -4.30
C GLU A 92 7.24 2.92 -3.73
N ALA A 93 6.84 3.01 -2.45
CA ALA A 93 6.60 4.30 -1.82
C ALA A 93 7.20 4.37 -0.41
N THR A 94 7.98 5.41 -0.17
CA THR A 94 8.52 5.72 1.16
C THR A 94 8.10 7.13 1.55
N THR A 95 7.35 7.23 2.66
CA THR A 95 6.82 8.52 3.11
C THR A 95 6.83 8.62 4.63
N ALA A 96 6.97 9.85 5.17
CA ALA A 96 6.88 10.06 6.61
C ALA A 96 5.41 10.21 7.07
N ALA A 97 4.60 11.00 6.34
CA ALA A 97 3.22 11.27 6.71
C ALA A 97 2.36 11.43 5.45
N ALA A 98 1.84 10.33 4.90
CA ALA A 98 1.03 10.38 3.69
C ALA A 98 -0.04 9.29 3.63
N ASP A 99 -1.15 9.64 2.99
CA ASP A 99 -2.14 8.67 2.54
C ASP A 99 -1.73 8.13 1.16
N VAL A 100 -1.64 6.81 1.04
CA VAL A 100 -1.32 6.13 -0.22
C VAL A 100 -2.54 5.36 -0.70
N ARG A 101 -3.04 5.70 -1.88
CA ARG A 101 -4.19 5.04 -2.49
C ARG A 101 -3.83 4.51 -3.89
N GLY A 102 -3.96 3.21 -4.08
CA GLY A 102 -3.91 2.56 -5.38
C GLY A 102 -5.30 2.14 -5.85
N VAL A 103 -5.66 2.53 -7.05
CA VAL A 103 -6.93 2.20 -7.71
C VAL A 103 -6.61 1.34 -8.93
N GLY A 104 -7.40 0.28 -9.14
CA GLY A 104 -7.20 -0.67 -10.21
C GLY A 104 -6.18 -1.75 -9.86
N ARG A 105 -5.70 -2.47 -10.88
CA ARG A 105 -4.82 -3.63 -10.72
C ARG A 105 -3.35 -3.22 -10.80
N LEU A 106 -2.67 -3.30 -9.66
CA LEU A 106 -1.22 -3.10 -9.55
C LEU A 106 -0.47 -4.44 -9.58
N GLY A 107 0.79 -4.40 -9.92
CA GLY A 107 1.75 -5.49 -9.74
C GLY A 107 2.21 -5.62 -8.29
N ASP A 108 3.51 -5.80 -8.09
CA ASP A 108 4.09 -5.84 -6.74
C ASP A 108 4.11 -4.45 -6.11
N VAL A 109 3.69 -4.36 -4.86
CA VAL A 109 3.63 -3.11 -4.11
C VAL A 109 4.48 -3.19 -2.86
N THR A 110 5.40 -2.23 -2.70
CA THR A 110 6.21 -2.06 -1.49
C THR A 110 5.98 -0.66 -0.92
N VAL A 111 5.46 -0.57 0.31
CA VAL A 111 5.16 0.72 0.95
C VAL A 111 5.70 0.76 2.37
N ASP A 112 6.41 1.83 2.67
CA ASP A 112 6.90 2.15 4.02
C ASP A 112 6.42 3.56 4.40
N VAL A 113 5.53 3.64 5.38
CA VAL A 113 4.91 4.88 5.84
C VAL A 113 5.01 4.98 7.35
N ALA A 114 5.48 6.12 7.88
CA ALA A 114 5.46 6.27 9.32
C ALA A 114 4.04 6.58 9.83
N GLN A 115 3.29 7.47 9.18
CA GLN A 115 1.93 7.82 9.58
C GLN A 115 1.04 8.08 8.36
N GLY A 116 -0.16 7.50 8.34
CA GLY A 116 -1.14 7.68 7.26
C GLY A 116 -2.00 6.46 7.04
N THR A 117 -2.73 6.44 5.95
CA THR A 117 -3.54 5.31 5.53
C THR A 117 -3.02 4.73 4.22
N VAL A 118 -3.06 3.40 4.10
CA VAL A 118 -2.68 2.71 2.87
C VAL A 118 -3.87 1.90 2.37
N LYS A 119 -4.29 2.17 1.14
CA LYS A 119 -5.41 1.45 0.53
C LYS A 119 -5.10 1.09 -0.92
N PHE A 120 -5.19 -0.20 -1.24
CA PHE A 120 -5.07 -0.74 -2.60
C PHE A 120 -6.32 -1.52 -2.99
N ASP A 121 -6.78 -1.33 -4.22
CA ASP A 121 -7.93 -2.09 -4.73
C ASP A 121 -7.50 -3.51 -5.11
N GLU A 122 -6.42 -3.68 -5.90
CA GLU A 122 -5.88 -4.98 -6.28
C GLU A 122 -4.36 -4.94 -6.42
N THR A 123 -3.66 -5.95 -5.86
CA THR A 123 -2.21 -6.11 -5.95
C THR A 123 -1.84 -7.56 -6.24
N ALA A 124 -0.78 -7.78 -7.03
CA ALA A 124 -0.24 -9.12 -7.26
C ALA A 124 0.46 -9.64 -6.01
N ALA A 125 1.37 -8.86 -5.44
CA ALA A 125 2.01 -9.12 -4.15
C ALA A 125 2.14 -7.81 -3.36
N ALA A 126 2.27 -7.89 -2.03
CA ALA A 126 2.33 -6.70 -1.19
C ALA A 126 3.33 -6.82 -0.04
N ARG A 127 4.18 -5.81 0.14
CA ARG A 127 4.97 -5.58 1.34
C ARG A 127 4.65 -4.20 1.88
N LEU A 128 3.88 -4.14 2.97
CA LEU A 128 3.34 -2.90 3.50
C LEU A 128 3.72 -2.75 4.98
N THR A 129 4.42 -1.66 5.30
CA THR A 129 4.86 -1.35 6.66
C THR A 129 4.36 0.02 7.06
N LEU A 130 3.63 0.11 8.18
CA LEU A 130 3.21 1.35 8.80
C LEU A 130 3.66 1.40 10.26
N GLN A 131 3.94 2.59 10.79
CA GLN A 131 4.04 2.76 12.24
C GLN A 131 2.67 3.07 12.84
N ALA A 132 1.90 3.99 12.21
CA ALA A 132 0.56 4.33 12.69
C ALA A 132 -0.39 4.58 11.50
N GLY A 133 -1.50 3.83 11.48
CA GLY A 133 -2.55 3.94 10.50
C GLY A 133 -3.06 2.59 10.00
N ASP A 134 -4.12 2.64 9.24
CA ASP A 134 -4.82 1.46 8.76
C ASP A 134 -4.33 1.05 7.35
N ILE A 135 -4.27 -0.26 7.14
CA ILE A 135 -3.95 -0.84 5.83
C ILE A 135 -5.15 -1.63 5.32
N THR A 136 -5.56 -1.34 4.11
CA THR A 136 -6.63 -2.08 3.42
C THR A 136 -6.17 -2.53 2.05
N VAL A 137 -6.30 -3.81 1.76
CA VAL A 137 -6.10 -4.40 0.42
C VAL A 137 -7.40 -5.05 0.00
N GLY A 138 -7.97 -4.63 -1.12
CA GLY A 138 -9.21 -5.21 -1.66
C GLY A 138 -8.96 -6.65 -2.11
N ARG A 139 -8.17 -6.84 -3.17
CA ARG A 139 -7.82 -8.17 -3.68
C ARG A 139 -6.30 -8.36 -3.70
N LEU A 140 -5.86 -9.46 -3.10
CA LEU A 140 -4.47 -9.89 -3.05
C LEU A 140 -4.30 -11.16 -3.88
N GLY A 141 -3.58 -11.07 -5.00
CA GLY A 141 -3.39 -12.16 -5.94
C GLY A 141 -2.35 -13.19 -5.52
N GLY A 142 -1.40 -12.83 -4.65
CA GLY A 142 -0.26 -13.68 -4.25
C GLY A 142 0.17 -13.45 -2.81
N SER A 143 1.46 -13.55 -2.54
CA SER A 143 2.00 -13.43 -1.18
C SER A 143 2.04 -11.99 -0.67
N ALA A 144 1.87 -11.82 0.64
CA ALA A 144 1.98 -10.52 1.28
C ALA A 144 2.64 -10.58 2.67
N GLU A 145 3.35 -9.50 2.98
CA GLU A 145 3.85 -9.20 4.32
C GLU A 145 3.35 -7.80 4.70
N ILE A 146 2.44 -7.73 5.67
CA ILE A 146 1.76 -6.49 6.06
C ILE A 146 1.89 -6.29 7.55
N SER A 147 2.44 -5.15 7.95
CA SER A 147 2.66 -4.85 9.36
C SER A 147 2.33 -3.40 9.72
N THR A 148 1.79 -3.21 10.93
CA THR A 148 1.65 -1.89 11.55
C THR A 148 1.94 -1.98 13.06
N GLN A 149 2.35 -0.87 13.67
CA GLN A 149 2.42 -0.85 15.13
C GLN A 149 1.05 -0.51 15.73
N LYS A 150 0.33 0.45 15.12
CA LYS A 150 -0.99 0.88 15.58
C LYS A 150 -1.91 1.11 14.40
N GLY A 151 -2.95 0.31 14.29
CA GLY A 151 -3.94 0.39 13.22
C GLY A 151 -4.51 -0.98 12.86
N HIS A 152 -5.55 -0.96 12.05
CA HIS A 152 -6.24 -2.15 11.60
C HIS A 152 -5.65 -2.64 10.26
N LEU A 153 -5.57 -3.96 10.12
CA LEU A 153 -5.15 -4.62 8.88
C LEU A 153 -6.36 -5.32 8.27
N ARG A 154 -6.63 -5.03 7.01
CA ARG A 154 -7.76 -5.61 6.30
C ARG A 154 -7.36 -6.08 4.91
N ILE A 155 -7.62 -7.36 4.62
CA ILE A 155 -7.61 -7.92 3.27
C ILE A 155 -9.03 -8.39 2.98
N ASP A 156 -9.66 -7.85 1.94
CA ASP A 156 -11.02 -8.25 1.60
C ASP A 156 -11.06 -9.61 0.92
N GLU A 157 -10.09 -9.90 0.03
CA GLU A 157 -10.00 -11.16 -0.68
C GLU A 157 -8.54 -11.56 -0.93
N ALA A 158 -8.04 -12.57 -0.23
CA ALA A 158 -6.79 -13.23 -0.52
C ALA A 158 -7.04 -14.49 -1.37
N VAL A 159 -6.23 -14.69 -2.42
CA VAL A 159 -6.45 -15.75 -3.40
C VAL A 159 -5.48 -16.92 -3.20
N THR A 160 -4.17 -16.65 -3.09
CA THR A 160 -3.13 -17.69 -2.97
C THR A 160 -1.87 -17.12 -2.32
N GLY A 161 -0.93 -18.01 -1.97
CA GLY A 161 0.39 -17.63 -1.45
C GLY A 161 0.48 -17.63 0.07
N ALA A 162 1.56 -17.03 0.58
CA ALA A 162 1.81 -16.87 2.01
C ALA A 162 1.50 -15.43 2.42
N VAL A 163 0.55 -15.26 3.33
CA VAL A 163 0.11 -13.96 3.84
C VAL A 163 0.46 -13.84 5.31
N THR A 164 1.35 -12.91 5.63
CA THR A 164 1.76 -12.62 7.00
C THR A 164 1.25 -11.24 7.41
N LEU A 165 0.47 -11.19 8.48
CA LEU A 165 -0.15 -9.97 9.01
C LEU A 165 0.27 -9.79 10.47
N SER A 166 0.73 -8.60 10.83
CA SER A 166 1.18 -8.31 12.19
C SER A 166 0.80 -6.89 12.60
N THR A 167 0.18 -6.75 13.77
CA THR A 167 -0.05 -5.44 14.41
C THR A 167 0.23 -5.53 15.90
N GLN A 168 0.58 -4.42 16.55
CA GLN A 168 0.67 -4.38 18.01
C GLN A 168 -0.66 -3.96 18.63
N GLN A 169 -1.37 -3.00 18.00
CA GLN A 169 -2.66 -2.50 18.47
C GLN A 169 -3.60 -2.32 17.27
N GLY A 170 -4.59 -3.17 17.16
CA GLY A 170 -5.61 -3.13 16.14
C GLY A 170 -6.11 -4.52 15.76
N ASP A 171 -7.18 -4.55 15.02
CA ASP A 171 -7.81 -5.77 14.56
C ASP A 171 -7.25 -6.20 13.21
N ILE A 172 -7.26 -7.51 12.98
CA ILE A 172 -6.87 -8.10 11.70
C ILE A 172 -8.11 -8.77 11.09
N THR A 173 -8.45 -8.40 9.87
CA THR A 173 -9.55 -9.03 9.12
C THR A 173 -9.04 -9.55 7.79
N VAL A 174 -9.23 -10.84 7.54
CA VAL A 174 -8.85 -11.47 6.26
C VAL A 174 -10.05 -12.19 5.67
N GLY A 175 -10.40 -11.81 4.43
CA GLY A 175 -11.30 -12.57 3.59
C GLY A 175 -10.54 -13.46 2.60
N THR A 176 -11.12 -14.59 2.23
CA THR A 176 -10.60 -15.42 1.12
C THR A 176 -11.66 -15.57 0.04
N ALA A 177 -11.22 -15.84 -1.19
CA ALA A 177 -12.15 -16.16 -2.26
C ALA A 177 -12.94 -17.43 -1.93
N PRO A 178 -14.18 -17.60 -2.43
CA PRO A 178 -15.08 -18.70 -2.07
C PRO A 178 -14.48 -20.11 -2.29
N GLU A 179 -13.72 -20.28 -3.36
CA GLU A 179 -13.12 -21.56 -3.75
C GLU A 179 -11.71 -21.78 -3.17
N THR A 180 -11.19 -20.81 -2.39
CA THR A 180 -9.84 -20.90 -1.84
C THR A 180 -9.81 -21.71 -0.56
N SER A 181 -9.06 -22.82 -0.59
CA SER A 181 -8.68 -23.55 0.62
C SER A 181 -7.55 -22.82 1.32
N ALA A 182 -7.71 -22.54 2.60
CA ALA A 182 -6.74 -21.76 3.36
C ALA A 182 -6.41 -22.39 4.71
N THR A 183 -5.16 -22.25 5.15
CA THR A 183 -4.72 -22.53 6.53
C THR A 183 -4.56 -21.21 7.28
N LEU A 184 -4.87 -21.22 8.57
CA LEU A 184 -4.71 -20.08 9.47
C LEU A 184 -3.86 -20.46 10.68
N ASP A 185 -2.78 -19.72 10.89
CA ASP A 185 -2.02 -19.64 12.12
C ASP A 185 -2.24 -18.24 12.73
N ALA A 186 -3.03 -18.16 13.80
CA ALA A 186 -3.44 -16.87 14.36
C ALA A 186 -3.23 -16.83 15.87
N GLY A 187 -2.71 -15.71 16.35
CA GLY A 187 -2.47 -15.47 17.77
C GLY A 187 -2.71 -14.02 18.19
N THR A 188 -3.40 -13.85 19.31
CA THR A 188 -3.57 -12.55 19.98
C THR A 188 -3.25 -12.71 21.47
N ALA A 189 -2.62 -11.69 22.08
CA ALA A 189 -2.41 -11.68 23.53
C ALA A 189 -3.67 -11.21 24.27
N TYR A 190 -4.34 -10.19 23.73
CA TYR A 190 -5.59 -9.64 24.30
C TYR A 190 -6.60 -9.43 23.15
N GLY A 191 -7.50 -10.39 23.00
CA GLY A 191 -8.53 -10.38 21.97
C GLY A 191 -9.06 -11.78 21.68
N ARG A 192 -9.85 -11.89 20.63
CA ARG A 192 -10.48 -13.14 20.20
C ARG A 192 -10.03 -13.50 18.80
N VAL A 193 -9.90 -14.79 18.54
CA VAL A 193 -9.67 -15.33 17.19
C VAL A 193 -10.96 -15.97 16.70
N HIS A 194 -11.45 -15.48 15.57
CA HIS A 194 -12.60 -16.03 14.88
C HIS A 194 -12.18 -16.59 13.53
N ASN A 195 -12.24 -17.93 13.39
CA ASN A 195 -11.86 -18.61 12.16
C ASN A 195 -13.10 -19.20 11.47
N GLY A 196 -13.50 -18.59 10.35
CA GLY A 196 -14.55 -19.05 9.44
C GLY A 196 -14.01 -19.41 8.05
N LEU A 197 -12.73 -19.77 7.94
CA LEU A 197 -12.12 -20.19 6.67
C LEU A 197 -12.54 -21.61 6.30
N ARG A 198 -12.64 -21.86 5.01
CA ARG A 198 -12.74 -23.23 4.48
C ARG A 198 -11.34 -23.81 4.27
N ASN A 199 -11.15 -25.02 4.74
CA ASN A 199 -9.97 -25.81 4.45
C ASN A 199 -10.40 -27.22 4.01
N THR A 200 -10.34 -27.49 2.71
CA THR A 200 -10.77 -28.74 2.11
C THR A 200 -9.61 -29.69 1.78
N VAL A 201 -8.37 -29.19 1.81
CA VAL A 201 -7.16 -29.94 1.41
C VAL A 201 -6.06 -29.98 2.48
N GLY A 202 -6.38 -29.55 3.70
CA GLY A 202 -5.47 -29.59 4.83
C GLY A 202 -4.20 -28.76 4.63
N ALA A 203 -3.05 -29.36 4.92
CA ALA A 203 -1.74 -28.67 4.80
C ALA A 203 -1.34 -28.31 3.36
N SER A 204 -2.00 -28.87 2.35
CA SER A 204 -1.75 -28.58 0.93
C SER A 204 -2.55 -27.37 0.43
N ALA A 205 -3.12 -26.55 1.33
CA ALA A 205 -3.87 -25.36 0.97
C ALA A 205 -2.99 -24.37 0.18
N ALA A 206 -3.56 -23.83 -0.90
CA ALA A 206 -2.86 -22.86 -1.76
C ALA A 206 -2.63 -21.50 -1.07
N LEU A 207 -3.35 -21.22 0.01
CA LEU A 207 -3.23 -20.01 0.81
C LEU A 207 -2.87 -20.36 2.26
N THR A 208 -1.78 -19.80 2.74
CA THR A 208 -1.37 -19.90 4.14
C THR A 208 -1.41 -18.52 4.77
N ILE A 209 -2.18 -18.35 5.84
CA ILE A 209 -2.34 -17.08 6.55
C ILE A 209 -1.71 -17.21 7.93
N ARG A 210 -0.79 -16.29 8.25
CA ARG A 210 -0.29 -16.06 9.59
C ARG A 210 -0.72 -14.69 10.06
N ALA A 211 -1.46 -14.59 11.15
CA ALA A 211 -1.98 -13.33 11.69
C ALA A 211 -1.66 -13.19 13.17
N THR A 212 -1.00 -12.12 13.56
CA THR A 212 -0.63 -11.86 14.96
C THR A 212 -0.97 -10.43 15.38
N THR A 213 -1.58 -10.28 16.55
CA THR A 213 -1.79 -8.98 17.20
C THR A 213 -1.48 -9.08 18.68
N ALA A 214 -1.01 -8.00 19.29
CA ALA A 214 -0.91 -7.99 20.77
C ALA A 214 -2.24 -7.57 21.41
N HIS A 215 -2.94 -6.58 20.84
CA HIS A 215 -4.22 -6.09 21.34
C HIS A 215 -5.18 -5.90 20.17
N GLY A 216 -6.19 -6.75 20.08
CA GLY A 216 -7.21 -6.70 19.04
C GLY A 216 -7.73 -8.09 18.65
N ASP A 217 -8.79 -8.10 17.89
CA ASP A 217 -9.45 -9.31 17.43
C ASP A 217 -8.88 -9.73 16.05
N ILE A 218 -8.82 -11.03 15.79
CA ILE A 218 -8.45 -11.59 14.49
C ILE A 218 -9.68 -12.30 13.90
N THR A 219 -10.12 -11.86 12.74
CA THR A 219 -11.24 -12.46 12.03
C THR A 219 -10.79 -12.94 10.64
N ALA A 220 -10.89 -14.22 10.40
CA ALA A 220 -10.65 -14.82 9.09
C ALA A 220 -11.92 -15.51 8.59
N ARG A 221 -12.32 -15.26 7.34
CA ARG A 221 -13.56 -15.80 6.78
C ARG A 221 -13.47 -16.06 5.29
N THR A 222 -14.12 -17.09 4.82
CA THR A 222 -14.40 -17.29 3.39
C THR A 222 -15.62 -16.44 3.00
N ARG A 223 -15.54 -15.77 1.85
CA ARG A 223 -16.65 -15.00 1.28
C ARG A 223 -17.69 -15.87 0.61
#